data_0686a71157d9b2b6340673be2aeeed3a
#
_entry.id   0686a71157d9b2b6340673be2aeeed3a
#
_cell.length_a   1.000
_cell.length_b   1.000
_cell.length_c   1.000
_cell.angle_alpha   90.00
_cell.angle_beta   90.00
_cell.angle_gamma   90.00
#
_symmetry.space_group_name_H-M   'P 1'
#
loop_
_entity.id
_entity.type
_entity.pdbx_description
1 polymer ?
#
loop_
_entity_poly.entity_id
_entity_poly.type
_entity_poly.pdbx_seq_one_letter_code
_entity_poly.pdbx_strand_id
1 'polypeptide(L)'
;MAAINSNFLKLKAGYLFPEIARRVKAYSEAHPDKAARIIRCGIGDVTEPLPYAVVKAMHGAVDELSLRESFHGYGPEQGYEFLRQAIVDNQFADLGISADEVFISDGSKCDTGNILDIFGKGNVIAITDPVYPVYVDTNVMAGNTGDADENGAYAGLLYLECNASNKFVADVPDQKADIIYLCFPNNPTGAVATRAQLEAWVKYARENDSIILFDAAYEAFIQDPEI
;
A
#
# COMPACT_ATOMS: atom_id res chain seq x y z
N MET A 1 29.13 10.25 17.90
CA MET A 1 28.39 9.00 17.60
C MET A 1 27.06 9.40 16.98
N ALA A 2 26.68 8.80 15.84
CA ALA A 2 25.38 9.12 15.23
C ALA A 2 24.23 8.67 16.15
N ALA A 3 23.20 9.49 16.28
CA ALA A 3 21.99 9.16 17.02
C ALA A 3 21.05 8.36 16.10
N ILE A 4 20.40 7.35 16.67
CA ILE A 4 19.36 6.57 15.99
C ILE A 4 18.03 7.37 16.03
N ASN A 5 17.23 7.28 14.98
CA ASN A 5 15.86 7.81 15.00
C ASN A 5 15.05 7.04 16.05
N SER A 6 14.78 7.69 17.18
CA SER A 6 14.08 7.08 18.32
C SER A 6 12.64 6.65 18.01
N ASN A 7 12.02 7.17 16.93
CA ASN A 7 10.68 6.76 16.54
C ASN A 7 10.61 5.27 16.18
N PHE A 8 11.70 4.68 15.71
CA PHE A 8 11.77 3.22 15.47
C PHE A 8 11.57 2.39 16.73
N LEU A 9 11.86 2.96 17.91
CA LEU A 9 11.65 2.27 19.19
C LEU A 9 10.17 2.23 19.61
N LYS A 10 9.31 3.03 18.98
CA LYS A 10 7.85 3.01 19.19
C LYS A 10 7.18 1.83 18.50
N LEU A 11 7.79 1.31 17.42
CA LEU A 11 7.25 0.17 16.69
C LEU A 11 7.22 -1.05 17.63
N LYS A 12 6.08 -1.74 17.68
CA LYS A 12 6.00 -3.00 18.42
C LYS A 12 7.01 -3.99 17.82
N ALA A 13 7.87 -4.55 18.69
CA ALA A 13 8.77 -5.61 18.30
C ALA A 13 7.96 -6.82 17.81
N GLY A 14 8.15 -7.18 16.54
CA GLY A 14 7.46 -8.31 15.93
C GLY A 14 6.53 -7.91 14.80
N TYR A 15 7.12 -7.56 13.65
CA TYR A 15 6.35 -7.53 12.40
C TYR A 15 5.60 -8.85 12.24
N LEU A 16 4.31 -8.79 11.92
CA LEU A 16 3.39 -9.93 11.94
C LEU A 16 3.93 -11.19 11.23
N PHE A 17 4.53 -11.01 10.06
CA PHE A 17 4.98 -12.15 9.23
C PHE A 17 6.15 -12.94 9.83
N PRO A 18 7.23 -12.35 10.35
CA PRO A 18 8.25 -13.05 11.08
C PRO A 18 7.73 -13.79 12.33
N GLU A 19 6.78 -13.20 13.05
CA GLU A 19 6.19 -13.85 14.21
C GLU A 19 5.36 -15.07 13.83
N ILE A 20 4.55 -14.99 12.76
CA ILE A 20 3.83 -16.14 12.22
C ILE A 20 4.82 -17.23 11.78
N ALA A 21 5.87 -16.87 11.05
CA ALA A 21 6.89 -17.82 10.61
C ALA A 21 7.57 -18.52 11.79
N ARG A 22 7.88 -17.78 12.85
CA ARG A 22 8.46 -18.32 14.09
C ARG A 22 7.53 -19.30 14.77
N ARG A 23 6.22 -18.96 14.88
CA ARG A 23 5.21 -19.85 15.47
C ARG A 23 5.00 -21.10 14.65
N VAL A 24 4.92 -20.98 13.32
CA VAL A 24 4.80 -22.13 12.42
C VAL A 24 6.01 -23.06 12.57
N LYS A 25 7.23 -22.49 12.61
CA LYS A 25 8.46 -23.28 12.83
C LYS A 25 8.42 -24.02 14.17
N ALA A 26 8.13 -23.32 15.26
CA ALA A 26 8.07 -23.92 16.59
C ALA A 26 7.00 -25.03 16.67
N TYR A 27 5.83 -24.81 16.07
CA TYR A 27 4.79 -25.83 16.01
C TYR A 27 5.22 -27.06 15.20
N SER A 28 5.87 -26.85 14.06
CA SER A 28 6.36 -27.94 13.19
C SER A 28 7.44 -28.79 13.87
N GLU A 29 8.33 -28.14 14.63
CA GLU A 29 9.36 -28.84 15.42
C GLU A 29 8.75 -29.65 16.57
N ALA A 30 7.71 -29.12 17.23
CA ALA A 30 7.00 -29.79 18.30
C ALA A 30 6.06 -30.93 17.81
N HIS A 31 5.61 -30.87 16.57
CA HIS A 31 4.64 -31.80 15.98
C HIS A 31 5.04 -32.23 14.55
N PRO A 32 6.13 -32.99 14.37
CA PRO A 32 6.64 -33.35 13.04
C PRO A 32 5.61 -34.13 12.19
N ASP A 33 4.77 -34.93 12.83
CA ASP A 33 3.71 -35.70 12.20
C ASP A 33 2.59 -34.83 11.60
N LYS A 34 2.44 -33.59 12.08
CA LYS A 34 1.42 -32.63 11.64
C LYS A 34 1.98 -31.53 10.76
N ALA A 35 3.29 -31.37 10.72
CA ALA A 35 3.96 -30.26 10.00
C ALA A 35 3.56 -30.17 8.52
N ALA A 36 3.45 -31.33 7.83
CA ALA A 36 3.06 -31.39 6.42
C ALA A 36 1.57 -31.08 6.18
N ARG A 37 0.75 -31.00 7.24
CA ARG A 37 -0.70 -30.75 7.17
C ARG A 37 -1.07 -29.31 7.53
N ILE A 38 -0.10 -28.46 7.83
CA ILE A 38 -0.36 -27.04 8.16
C ILE A 38 -0.89 -26.31 6.92
N ILE A 39 -2.09 -25.77 7.03
CA ILE A 39 -2.66 -24.87 6.03
C ILE A 39 -2.22 -23.45 6.39
N ARG A 40 -1.46 -22.81 5.50
CA ARG A 40 -0.93 -21.48 5.72
C ARG A 40 -1.90 -20.44 5.15
N CYS A 41 -2.62 -19.74 6.01
CA CYS A 41 -3.56 -18.69 5.65
C CYS A 41 -3.11 -17.30 6.14
N GLY A 42 -1.84 -17.14 6.52
CA GLY A 42 -1.33 -15.93 7.16
C GLY A 42 -0.81 -14.86 6.18
N ILE A 43 -0.56 -15.23 4.95
CA ILE A 43 -0.06 -14.32 3.91
C ILE A 43 -0.82 -14.64 2.62
N GLY A 44 -1.42 -13.60 2.00
CA GLY A 44 -1.83 -13.68 0.61
C GLY A 44 -0.59 -13.66 -0.28
N ASP A 45 -0.45 -14.65 -1.13
CA ASP A 45 0.70 -14.77 -2.03
C ASP A 45 0.22 -15.05 -3.46
N VAL A 46 1.03 -14.69 -4.45
CA VAL A 46 0.79 -15.09 -5.83
C VAL A 46 0.96 -16.60 -5.97
N THR A 47 -0.04 -17.25 -6.52
CA THR A 47 -0.09 -18.71 -6.68
C THR A 47 0.14 -19.16 -8.12
N GLU A 48 0.06 -18.22 -9.07
CA GLU A 48 0.19 -18.51 -10.50
C GLU A 48 1.51 -17.95 -11.04
N PRO A 49 2.14 -18.65 -12.01
CA PRO A 49 3.34 -18.17 -12.67
C PRO A 49 3.06 -16.93 -13.53
N LEU A 50 4.11 -16.19 -13.86
CA LEU A 50 4.01 -15.06 -14.77
C LEU A 50 3.45 -15.49 -16.14
N PRO A 51 2.55 -14.70 -16.74
CA PRO A 51 2.09 -14.92 -18.09
C PRO A 51 3.26 -14.93 -19.08
N TYR A 52 3.15 -15.77 -20.11
CA TYR A 52 4.21 -15.89 -21.13
C TYR A 52 4.59 -14.55 -21.79
N ALA A 53 3.62 -13.66 -22.00
CA ALA A 53 3.87 -12.34 -22.57
C ALA A 53 4.83 -11.51 -21.69
N VAL A 54 4.67 -11.56 -20.35
CA VAL A 54 5.54 -10.88 -19.40
C VAL A 54 6.95 -11.48 -19.43
N VAL A 55 7.05 -12.82 -19.38
CA VAL A 55 8.34 -13.52 -19.45
C VAL A 55 9.10 -13.18 -20.74
N LYS A 56 8.38 -13.17 -21.87
CA LYS A 56 8.97 -12.79 -23.17
C LYS A 56 9.48 -11.35 -23.20
N ALA A 57 8.71 -10.41 -22.62
CA ALA A 57 9.11 -9.01 -22.53
C ALA A 57 10.36 -8.83 -21.65
N MET A 58 10.43 -9.54 -20.52
CA MET A 58 11.61 -9.52 -19.64
C MET A 58 12.86 -10.05 -20.34
N HIS A 59 12.76 -11.14 -21.10
CA HIS A 59 13.87 -11.64 -21.92
C HIS A 59 14.31 -10.60 -22.96
N GLY A 60 13.36 -9.96 -23.67
CA GLY A 60 13.66 -8.91 -24.62
C GLY A 60 14.40 -7.73 -23.98
N ALA A 61 13.99 -7.30 -22.79
CA ALA A 61 14.66 -6.23 -22.07
C ALA A 61 16.11 -6.59 -21.66
N VAL A 62 16.35 -7.85 -21.30
CA VAL A 62 17.72 -8.34 -21.02
C VAL A 62 18.57 -8.36 -22.29
N ASP A 63 18.00 -8.79 -23.42
CA ASP A 63 18.69 -8.79 -24.72
C ASP A 63 19.08 -7.36 -25.13
N GLU A 64 18.17 -6.37 -24.98
CA GLU A 64 18.45 -4.95 -25.22
C GLU A 64 19.64 -4.45 -24.41
N LEU A 65 19.73 -4.80 -23.12
CA LEU A 65 20.83 -4.42 -22.25
C LEU A 65 22.18 -5.03 -22.67
N SER A 66 22.17 -6.12 -23.43
CA SER A 66 23.37 -6.81 -23.89
C SER A 66 24.03 -6.18 -25.12
N LEU A 67 23.32 -5.34 -25.83
CA LEU A 67 23.75 -4.72 -27.10
C LEU A 67 24.10 -3.25 -26.89
N ARG A 68 25.23 -2.82 -27.46
CA ARG A 68 25.70 -1.42 -27.34
C ARG A 68 24.69 -0.41 -27.90
N GLU A 69 23.98 -0.80 -28.94
CA GLU A 69 23.04 0.04 -29.68
C GLU A 69 21.73 0.31 -28.93
N SER A 70 21.35 -0.64 -28.06
CA SER A 70 20.10 -0.59 -27.30
C SER A 70 20.30 -0.54 -25.78
N PHE A 71 21.56 -0.48 -25.34
CA PHE A 71 21.87 -0.39 -23.93
C PHE A 71 21.32 0.92 -23.32
N HIS A 72 20.66 0.78 -22.19
CA HIS A 72 20.13 1.88 -21.39
C HIS A 72 20.93 2.01 -20.08
N GLY A 73 21.49 3.21 -19.84
CA GLY A 73 22.09 3.56 -18.56
C GLY A 73 21.05 4.03 -17.55
N TYR A 74 21.35 5.09 -16.81
CA TYR A 74 20.36 5.71 -15.94
C TYR A 74 19.17 6.22 -16.74
N GLY A 75 17.96 5.79 -16.33
CA GLY A 75 16.71 6.32 -16.87
C GLY A 75 16.35 7.69 -16.29
N PRO A 76 15.28 8.32 -16.81
CA PRO A 76 14.69 9.50 -16.19
C PRO A 76 14.15 9.18 -14.78
N GLU A 77 14.21 10.14 -13.86
CA GLU A 77 13.78 9.97 -12.46
C GLU A 77 12.32 9.56 -12.33
N GLN A 78 11.45 10.02 -13.23
CA GLN A 78 10.02 9.64 -13.26
C GLN A 78 9.78 8.28 -13.92
N GLY A 79 10.78 7.68 -14.54
CA GLY A 79 10.63 6.51 -15.41
C GLY A 79 10.55 6.87 -16.89
N TYR A 80 10.76 5.88 -17.75
CA TYR A 80 10.76 6.06 -19.20
C TYR A 80 9.42 6.58 -19.73
N GLU A 81 9.46 7.56 -20.60
CA GLU A 81 8.28 8.20 -21.19
C GLU A 81 7.36 7.19 -21.88
N PHE A 82 7.93 6.23 -22.65
CA PHE A 82 7.13 5.21 -23.33
C PHE A 82 6.28 4.38 -22.35
N LEU A 83 6.80 4.08 -21.15
CA LEU A 83 6.06 3.32 -20.14
C LEU A 83 4.99 4.19 -19.49
N ARG A 84 5.33 5.42 -19.11
CA ARG A 84 4.39 6.38 -18.53
C ARG A 84 3.23 6.67 -19.49
N GLN A 85 3.53 6.88 -20.78
CA GLN A 85 2.52 7.08 -21.81
C GLN A 85 1.65 5.83 -22.01
N ALA A 86 2.25 4.63 -22.02
CA ALA A 86 1.49 3.39 -22.13
C ALA A 86 0.53 3.19 -20.95
N ILE A 87 0.91 3.59 -19.74
CA ILE A 87 0.04 3.56 -18.56
C ILE A 87 -1.14 4.53 -18.76
N VAL A 88 -0.88 5.76 -19.19
CA VAL A 88 -1.94 6.76 -19.46
C VAL A 88 -2.90 6.23 -20.52
N ASP A 89 -2.38 5.76 -21.65
CA ASP A 89 -3.20 5.34 -22.80
C ASP A 89 -4.09 4.12 -22.47
N ASN A 90 -3.62 3.23 -21.58
CA ASN A 90 -4.35 2.00 -21.29
C ASN A 90 -5.18 2.03 -20.00
N GLN A 91 -4.82 2.87 -19.03
CA GLN A 91 -5.51 2.91 -17.73
C GLN A 91 -6.27 4.23 -17.49
N PHE A 92 -5.80 5.34 -18.09
CA PHE A 92 -6.28 6.69 -17.77
C PHE A 92 -6.70 7.52 -18.99
N ALA A 93 -6.88 6.90 -20.17
CA ALA A 93 -7.10 7.60 -21.44
C ALA A 93 -8.25 8.64 -21.39
N ASP A 94 -9.34 8.32 -20.67
CA ASP A 94 -10.54 9.17 -20.61
C ASP A 94 -10.57 10.07 -19.36
N LEU A 95 -9.51 10.07 -18.55
CA LEU A 95 -9.49 10.78 -17.26
C LEU A 95 -8.71 12.09 -17.28
N GLY A 96 -8.09 12.45 -18.43
CA GLY A 96 -7.35 13.69 -18.60
C GLY A 96 -6.03 13.74 -17.81
N ILE A 97 -5.50 12.58 -17.44
CA ILE A 97 -4.18 12.44 -16.79
C ILE A 97 -3.10 12.44 -17.87
N SER A 98 -2.02 13.20 -17.66
CA SER A 98 -0.87 13.27 -18.54
C SER A 98 0.27 12.35 -18.07
N ALA A 99 1.18 11.98 -18.98
CA ALA A 99 2.36 11.20 -18.63
C ALA A 99 3.26 11.87 -17.58
N ASP A 100 3.19 13.20 -17.46
CA ASP A 100 3.97 13.95 -16.46
C ASP A 100 3.42 13.81 -15.03
N GLU A 101 2.21 13.28 -14.88
CA GLU A 101 1.60 12.94 -13.59
C GLU A 101 1.85 11.49 -13.18
N VAL A 102 2.56 10.70 -14.00
CA VAL A 102 2.88 9.29 -13.75
C VAL A 102 4.34 9.16 -13.32
N PHE A 103 4.57 8.49 -12.19
CA PHE A 103 5.89 8.14 -11.66
C PHE A 103 6.02 6.63 -11.55
N ILE A 104 7.13 6.09 -12.04
CA ILE A 104 7.45 4.66 -11.94
C ILE A 104 8.36 4.45 -10.73
N SER A 105 7.96 3.53 -9.86
CA SER A 105 8.69 3.20 -8.64
C SER A 105 8.86 1.69 -8.46
N ASP A 106 9.47 1.29 -7.35
CA ASP A 106 9.61 -0.11 -6.94
C ASP A 106 8.29 -0.73 -6.43
N GLY A 107 7.23 0.07 -6.36
CA GLY A 107 5.91 -0.34 -5.91
C GLY A 107 5.35 0.50 -4.77
N SER A 108 4.04 0.40 -4.53
CA SER A 108 3.27 1.25 -3.62
C SER A 108 3.81 1.29 -2.18
N LYS A 109 4.45 0.22 -1.72
CA LYS A 109 5.07 0.20 -0.38
C LYS A 109 6.22 1.21 -0.26
N CYS A 110 7.07 1.33 -1.28
CA CYS A 110 8.15 2.32 -1.32
C CYS A 110 7.56 3.73 -1.41
N ASP A 111 6.54 3.92 -2.26
CA ASP A 111 5.87 5.20 -2.42
C ASP A 111 5.20 5.67 -1.13
N THR A 112 4.54 4.75 -0.42
CA THR A 112 3.92 5.04 0.89
C THR A 112 4.92 5.57 1.93
N GLY A 113 6.17 5.07 1.88
CA GLY A 113 7.23 5.56 2.75
C GLY A 113 7.80 6.90 2.29
N ASN A 114 8.10 7.02 1.01
CA ASN A 114 8.79 8.17 0.43
C ASN A 114 7.90 9.41 0.33
N ILE A 115 6.61 9.24 0.07
CA ILE A 115 5.66 10.37 -0.05
C ILE A 115 5.59 11.22 1.23
N LEU A 116 5.96 10.65 2.38
CA LEU A 116 5.96 11.38 3.64
C LEU A 116 7.00 12.50 3.70
N ASP A 117 8.04 12.43 2.87
CA ASP A 117 9.08 13.47 2.81
C ASP A 117 8.55 14.81 2.27
N ILE A 118 7.47 14.78 1.48
CA ILE A 118 6.87 16.00 0.94
C ILE A 118 5.83 16.64 1.88
N PHE A 119 5.42 15.93 2.94
CA PHE A 119 4.44 16.45 3.91
C PHE A 119 5.12 16.97 5.18
N GLY A 120 4.67 18.14 5.62
CA GLY A 120 5.12 18.73 6.90
C GLY A 120 4.62 17.94 8.11
N LYS A 121 5.21 18.23 9.26
CA LYS A 121 4.74 17.69 10.55
C LYS A 121 3.45 18.38 10.99
N GLY A 122 2.66 17.64 11.77
CA GLY A 122 1.43 18.17 12.36
C GLY A 122 0.16 17.94 11.53
N ASN A 123 0.26 17.25 10.39
CA ASN A 123 -0.91 16.79 9.64
C ASN A 123 -1.70 15.75 10.45
N VAL A 124 -3.01 15.84 10.44
CA VAL A 124 -3.91 14.80 10.93
C VAL A 124 -4.03 13.72 9.88
N ILE A 125 -3.63 12.50 10.23
CA ILE A 125 -3.56 11.38 9.30
C ILE A 125 -4.67 10.38 9.61
N ALA A 126 -5.59 10.17 8.66
CA ALA A 126 -6.67 9.21 8.78
C ALA A 126 -6.29 7.89 8.12
N ILE A 127 -6.55 6.80 8.82
CA ILE A 127 -6.22 5.42 8.40
C ILE A 127 -7.40 4.52 8.74
N THR A 128 -7.82 3.67 7.82
CA THR A 128 -8.85 2.65 8.10
C THR A 128 -8.31 1.60 9.08
N ASP A 129 -9.19 1.03 9.92
CA ASP A 129 -8.84 -0.04 10.85
C ASP A 129 -9.86 -1.19 10.75
N PRO A 130 -9.43 -2.39 10.33
CA PRO A 130 -8.07 -2.82 10.01
C PRO A 130 -7.55 -2.32 8.66
N VAL A 131 -6.22 -2.22 8.56
CA VAL A 131 -5.52 -1.73 7.37
C VAL A 131 -4.17 -2.43 7.17
N TYR A 132 -3.58 -2.24 6.02
CA TYR A 132 -2.21 -2.66 5.76
C TYR A 132 -1.23 -1.93 6.71
N PRO A 133 -0.47 -2.67 7.55
CA PRO A 133 0.30 -2.07 8.64
C PRO A 133 1.32 -1.00 8.21
N VAL A 134 1.75 -1.04 6.94
CA VAL A 134 2.78 -0.13 6.43
C VAL A 134 2.36 1.33 6.53
N TYR A 135 1.07 1.66 6.37
CA TYR A 135 0.61 3.05 6.50
C TYR A 135 0.80 3.58 7.93
N VAL A 136 0.60 2.73 8.93
CA VAL A 136 0.88 3.06 10.32
C VAL A 136 2.39 3.15 10.56
N ASP A 137 3.12 2.10 10.19
CA ASP A 137 4.55 1.96 10.49
C ASP A 137 5.38 3.09 9.87
N THR A 138 5.12 3.47 8.61
CA THR A 138 5.84 4.57 7.95
C THR A 138 5.60 5.90 8.64
N ASN A 139 4.37 6.18 9.10
CA ASN A 139 4.06 7.39 9.84
C ASN A 139 4.71 7.39 11.24
N VAL A 140 4.78 6.24 11.90
CA VAL A 140 5.52 6.11 13.17
C VAL A 140 7.01 6.38 12.95
N MET A 141 7.63 5.75 11.96
CA MET A 141 9.05 5.93 11.64
C MET A 141 9.38 7.38 11.26
N ALA A 142 8.50 8.03 10.53
CA ALA A 142 8.63 9.45 10.17
C ALA A 142 8.44 10.40 11.36
N GLY A 143 7.93 9.90 12.51
CA GLY A 143 7.67 10.73 13.69
C GLY A 143 6.40 11.57 13.60
N ASN A 144 5.41 11.11 12.84
CA ASN A 144 4.10 11.75 12.73
C ASN A 144 3.14 11.31 13.83
N THR A 145 3.59 10.42 14.74
CA THR A 145 2.75 9.83 15.81
C THR A 145 3.37 10.04 17.18
N GLY A 146 2.51 10.00 18.21
CA GLY A 146 2.91 9.78 19.59
C GLY A 146 3.23 8.30 19.87
N ASP A 147 3.14 7.92 21.15
CA ASP A 147 3.32 6.54 21.59
C ASP A 147 2.04 5.72 21.36
N ALA A 148 2.19 4.41 21.30
CA ALA A 148 1.06 3.51 21.24
C ALA A 148 0.40 3.36 22.61
N ASP A 149 -0.93 3.25 22.63
CA ASP A 149 -1.70 2.87 23.81
C ASP A 149 -1.61 1.35 24.12
N GLU A 150 -2.36 0.90 25.12
CA GLU A 150 -2.43 -0.51 25.52
C GLU A 150 -3.00 -1.43 24.41
N ASN A 151 -3.85 -0.89 23.53
CA ASN A 151 -4.42 -1.61 22.39
C ASN A 151 -3.51 -1.58 21.15
N GLY A 152 -2.50 -0.71 21.15
CA GLY A 152 -1.54 -0.54 20.09
C GLY A 152 -1.91 0.52 19.07
N ALA A 153 -2.92 1.33 19.35
CA ALA A 153 -3.24 2.51 18.56
C ALA A 153 -2.28 3.66 18.91
N TYR A 154 -1.70 4.28 17.88
CA TYR A 154 -0.76 5.38 18.05
C TYR A 154 -1.49 6.70 18.16
N ALA A 155 -1.12 7.50 19.16
CA ALA A 155 -1.62 8.88 19.27
C ALA A 155 -1.22 9.71 18.05
N GLY A 156 -2.12 10.58 17.60
CA GLY A 156 -1.90 11.42 16.41
C GLY A 156 -2.37 10.82 15.09
N LEU A 157 -2.85 9.57 15.09
CA LEU A 157 -3.56 8.98 13.97
C LEU A 157 -5.07 8.97 14.24
N LEU A 158 -5.86 9.27 13.23
CA LEU A 158 -7.31 9.12 13.23
C LEU A 158 -7.66 7.75 12.64
N TYR A 159 -8.03 6.81 13.51
CA TYR A 159 -8.45 5.48 13.09
C TYR A 159 -9.91 5.49 12.67
N LEU A 160 -10.18 5.05 11.45
CA LEU A 160 -11.51 4.95 10.86
C LEU A 160 -11.98 3.51 10.98
N GLU A 161 -12.90 3.26 11.87
CA GLU A 161 -13.36 1.90 12.17
C GLU A 161 -14.03 1.24 10.95
N CYS A 162 -13.56 0.05 10.60
CA CYS A 162 -14.11 -0.82 9.57
C CYS A 162 -14.51 -2.15 10.19
N ASN A 163 -15.80 -2.42 10.27
CA ASN A 163 -16.35 -3.62 10.88
C ASN A 163 -17.55 -4.16 10.10
N ALA A 164 -18.19 -5.23 10.61
CA ALA A 164 -19.32 -5.85 9.93
C ALA A 164 -20.54 -4.94 9.78
N SER A 165 -20.72 -3.94 10.65
CA SER A 165 -21.89 -3.04 10.58
C SER A 165 -21.80 -2.05 9.42
N ASN A 166 -20.58 -1.63 9.03
CA ASN A 166 -20.33 -0.78 7.87
C ASN A 166 -19.73 -1.54 6.68
N LYS A 167 -19.86 -2.88 6.68
CA LYS A 167 -19.33 -3.77 5.62
C LYS A 167 -17.84 -3.60 5.39
N PHE A 168 -17.10 -3.24 6.42
CA PHE A 168 -15.67 -2.98 6.40
C PHE A 168 -15.24 -1.83 5.47
N VAL A 169 -16.13 -0.88 5.20
CA VAL A 169 -15.83 0.37 4.49
C VAL A 169 -16.12 1.53 5.42
N ALA A 170 -15.10 2.32 5.74
CA ALA A 170 -15.25 3.46 6.64
C ALA A 170 -16.09 4.58 6.02
N ASP A 171 -16.89 5.21 6.85
CA ASP A 171 -17.53 6.48 6.54
C ASP A 171 -16.53 7.64 6.67
N VAL A 172 -16.80 8.76 6.01
CA VAL A 172 -16.03 9.99 6.19
C VAL A 172 -16.15 10.49 7.63
N PRO A 173 -15.06 10.91 8.26
CA PRO A 173 -15.08 11.35 9.65
C PRO A 173 -15.67 12.76 9.81
N ASP A 174 -16.23 13.05 10.98
CA ASP A 174 -16.63 14.41 11.35
C ASP A 174 -15.43 15.33 11.63
N GLN A 175 -14.32 14.74 12.06
CA GLN A 175 -13.08 15.46 12.32
C GLN A 175 -12.31 15.67 11.03
N LYS A 176 -11.69 16.86 10.86
CA LYS A 176 -10.79 17.12 9.74
C LYS A 176 -9.58 16.17 9.76
N ALA A 177 -9.31 15.54 8.62
CA ALA A 177 -8.07 14.83 8.33
C ALA A 177 -7.35 15.56 7.18
N ASP A 178 -6.03 15.69 7.24
CA ASP A 178 -5.24 16.34 6.20
C ASP A 178 -4.74 15.34 5.16
N ILE A 179 -4.38 14.12 5.61
CA ILE A 179 -3.93 13.01 4.76
C ILE A 179 -4.78 11.78 5.06
N ILE A 180 -5.33 11.16 4.05
CA ILE A 180 -6.26 10.04 4.17
C ILE A 180 -5.72 8.86 3.38
N TYR A 181 -5.48 7.73 4.05
CA TYR A 181 -5.13 6.48 3.40
C TYR A 181 -6.38 5.66 3.13
N LEU A 182 -6.61 5.34 1.86
CA LEU A 182 -7.66 4.42 1.42
C LEU A 182 -7.05 3.32 0.59
N CYS A 183 -7.49 2.09 0.79
CA CYS A 183 -7.08 0.93 0.01
C CYS A 183 -8.32 0.15 -0.42
N PHE A 184 -8.57 0.04 -1.72
CA PHE A 184 -9.69 -0.71 -2.25
C PHE A 184 -9.32 -1.46 -3.53
N PRO A 185 -9.54 -2.78 -3.56
CA PRO A 185 -9.93 -3.68 -2.45
C PRO A 185 -8.99 -3.58 -1.25
N ASN A 186 -9.54 -3.57 -0.02
CA ASN A 186 -8.76 -3.32 1.18
C ASN A 186 -7.91 -4.55 1.59
N ASN A 187 -6.68 -4.31 1.95
CA ASN A 187 -5.86 -5.28 2.69
C ASN A 187 -5.94 -4.95 4.19
N PRO A 188 -6.51 -5.83 5.08
CA PRO A 188 -6.67 -7.29 4.88
C PRO A 188 -8.10 -7.76 4.60
N THR A 189 -9.12 -6.89 4.54
CA THR A 189 -10.52 -7.31 4.58
C THR A 189 -11.09 -7.77 3.25
N GLY A 190 -10.50 -7.35 2.13
CA GLY A 190 -11.04 -7.55 0.79
C GLY A 190 -12.26 -6.68 0.48
N ALA A 191 -12.64 -5.77 1.38
CA ALA A 191 -13.77 -4.88 1.17
C ALA A 191 -13.52 -3.93 0.00
N VAL A 192 -14.58 -3.60 -0.71
CA VAL A 192 -14.58 -2.70 -1.87
C VAL A 192 -15.56 -1.55 -1.61
N ALA A 193 -15.15 -0.34 -1.88
CA ALA A 193 -16.02 0.82 -1.78
C ALA A 193 -16.89 0.95 -3.03
N THR A 194 -18.14 1.30 -2.85
CA THR A 194 -19.03 1.69 -3.95
C THR A 194 -18.65 3.05 -4.49
N ARG A 195 -19.05 3.35 -5.73
CA ARG A 195 -18.86 4.66 -6.34
C ARG A 195 -19.39 5.81 -5.44
N ALA A 196 -20.56 5.65 -4.85
CA ALA A 196 -21.13 6.66 -3.96
C ALA A 196 -20.27 6.91 -2.70
N GLN A 197 -19.66 5.87 -2.15
CA GLN A 197 -18.73 6.00 -1.03
C GLN A 197 -17.44 6.72 -1.46
N LEU A 198 -16.89 6.41 -2.62
CA LEU A 198 -15.71 7.12 -3.16
C LEU A 198 -16.04 8.59 -3.46
N GLU A 199 -17.20 8.89 -4.00
CA GLU A 199 -17.66 10.26 -4.23
C GLU A 199 -17.78 11.05 -2.91
N ALA A 200 -18.26 10.40 -1.84
CA ALA A 200 -18.28 11.00 -0.50
C ALA A 200 -16.89 11.35 0.01
N TRP A 201 -15.90 10.46 -0.18
CA TRP A 201 -14.51 10.71 0.16
C TRP A 201 -13.88 11.85 -0.65
N VAL A 202 -14.14 11.90 -1.97
CA VAL A 202 -13.66 13.00 -2.82
C VAL A 202 -14.27 14.33 -2.41
N LYS A 203 -15.58 14.34 -2.10
CA LYS A 203 -16.27 15.53 -1.60
C LYS A 203 -15.65 15.99 -0.27
N TYR A 204 -15.50 15.08 0.69
CA TYR A 204 -14.87 15.37 1.97
C TYR A 204 -13.47 15.97 1.80
N ALA A 205 -12.63 15.36 0.97
CA ALA A 205 -11.27 15.83 0.74
C ALA A 205 -11.25 17.25 0.16
N ARG A 206 -12.14 17.56 -0.77
CA ARG A 206 -12.27 18.91 -1.34
C ARG A 206 -12.75 19.95 -0.34
N GLU A 207 -13.70 19.60 0.53
CA GLU A 207 -14.25 20.51 1.55
C GLU A 207 -13.25 20.79 2.68
N ASN A 208 -12.28 19.91 2.89
CA ASN A 208 -11.30 20.00 3.97
C ASN A 208 -9.86 20.30 3.50
N ASP A 209 -9.64 20.51 2.20
CA ASP A 209 -8.30 20.64 1.60
C ASP A 209 -7.38 19.45 1.97
N SER A 210 -7.95 18.24 1.93
CA SER A 210 -7.27 17.00 2.28
C SER A 210 -6.67 16.31 1.05
N ILE A 211 -5.64 15.50 1.28
CA ILE A 211 -5.05 14.64 0.25
C ILE A 211 -5.45 13.19 0.51
N ILE A 212 -5.98 12.52 -0.51
CA ILE A 212 -6.23 11.08 -0.48
C ILE A 212 -5.05 10.35 -1.10
N LEU A 213 -4.44 9.44 -0.36
CA LEU A 213 -3.50 8.44 -0.83
C LEU A 213 -4.28 7.15 -1.09
N PHE A 214 -4.60 6.90 -2.36
CA PHE A 214 -5.44 5.79 -2.77
C PHE A 214 -4.59 4.63 -3.26
N ASP A 215 -4.55 3.53 -2.49
CA ASP A 215 -3.82 2.31 -2.87
C ASP A 215 -4.76 1.37 -3.65
N ALA A 216 -4.50 1.25 -4.94
CA ALA A 216 -5.26 0.43 -5.88
C ALA A 216 -4.56 -0.90 -6.23
N ALA A 217 -3.66 -1.40 -5.39
CA ALA A 217 -2.86 -2.60 -5.67
C ALA A 217 -3.69 -3.83 -6.06
N TYR A 218 -4.96 -3.87 -5.66
CA TYR A 218 -5.86 -4.99 -5.91
C TYR A 218 -7.04 -4.66 -6.83
N GLU A 219 -7.04 -3.51 -7.50
CA GLU A 219 -8.16 -3.07 -8.36
C GLU A 219 -8.54 -4.08 -9.44
N ALA A 220 -7.54 -4.78 -10.00
CA ALA A 220 -7.76 -5.79 -11.04
C ALA A 220 -8.58 -7.01 -10.58
N PHE A 221 -8.77 -7.20 -9.27
CA PHE A 221 -9.59 -8.26 -8.71
C PHE A 221 -11.07 -7.90 -8.57
N ILE A 222 -11.44 -6.65 -8.81
CA ILE A 222 -12.84 -6.22 -8.83
C ILE A 222 -13.51 -6.83 -10.06
N GLN A 223 -14.57 -7.62 -9.85
CA GLN A 223 -15.31 -8.30 -10.91
C GLN A 223 -16.69 -7.71 -11.16
N ASP A 224 -17.17 -6.89 -10.25
CA ASP A 224 -18.47 -6.23 -10.37
C ASP A 224 -18.32 -4.91 -11.13
N PRO A 225 -18.92 -4.74 -12.31
CA PRO A 225 -18.79 -3.52 -13.09
C PRO A 225 -19.52 -2.31 -12.50
N GLU A 226 -20.31 -2.50 -11.45
CA GLU A 226 -21.03 -1.42 -10.75
C GLU A 226 -20.25 -0.84 -9.56
N ILE A 227 -19.05 -1.40 -9.29
CA ILE A 227 -18.17 -0.96 -8.20
C ILE A 227 -17.03 -0.10 -8.71
#